data_a225d55538873706a30116e26d384776
#
_entry.id   a225d55538873706a30116e26d384776
#
_cell.length_a   1.000
_cell.length_b   1.000
_cell.length_c   1.000
_cell.angle_alpha   90.00
_cell.angle_beta   90.00
_cell.angle_gamma   90.00
#
_symmetry.space_group_name_H-M   'P 1'
#
loop_
_entity.id
_entity.type
_entity.pdbx_description
1 polymer ?
#
loop_
_entity_poly.entity_id
_entity_poly.type
_entity_poly.pdbx_seq_one_letter_code
_entity_poly.pdbx_strand_id
1 'polypeptide(L)'
;MVIHSRFTRALVYARGVAGPIIQIFGKKKCADTRKAERWFKERGLKVQSVELSEKGLSPGELKSVAAKVGGVEALIDRDGKRYVEKGLKYSAPTGPRIEALLIEDPLLLKTPIVRRGTDATLGYSPEVWETWK
;
A
#
# COMPACT_ATOMS: atom_id res chain seq x y z
N MET A 1 -26.58 -2.28 15.78
CA MET A 1 -26.52 -2.44 15.57
C MET A 1 -26.28 -2.35 14.90
N VAL A 2 -25.73 -2.43 14.96
CA VAL A 2 -25.37 -2.45 14.50
C VAL A 2 -24.90 -2.46 13.82
N ILE A 3 -24.46 -2.42 13.71
CA ILE A 3 -24.16 -2.57 13.23
C ILE A 3 -23.89 -2.92 12.59
N HIS A 4 -23.56 -3.24 12.51
CA HIS A 4 -23.41 -3.77 11.99
C HIS A 4 -23.22 -4.12 11.13
N SER A 5 -23.12 -4.21 10.99
CA SER A 5 -22.95 -4.71 10.42
C SER A 5 -22.55 -4.78 9.41
N ARG A 6 -22.30 -4.68 9.15
CA ARG A 6 -21.99 -4.83 8.45
C ARG A 6 -21.10 -5.03 8.09
N PHE A 7 -20.58 -5.28 8.40
CA PHE A 7 -19.87 -5.56 8.37
C PHE A 7 -19.33 -6.19 8.11
N THR A 8 -19.07 -6.42 8.28
CA THR A 8 -18.72 -7.11 8.30
C THR A 8 -18.02 -7.52 7.87
N ARG A 9 -17.68 -7.81 7.95
CA ARG A 9 -17.19 -8.30 7.85
C ARG A 9 -16.34 -8.42 7.74
N ALA A 10 -16.15 -8.53 7.95
CA ALA A 10 -15.59 -8.67 8.23
C ALA A 10 -15.05 -8.67 8.46
N LEU A 11 -14.94 -8.85 8.93
CA LEU A 11 -14.76 -8.87 9.54
C LEU A 11 -14.41 -8.93 9.97
N VAL A 12 -14.33 -9.21 10.31
CA VAL A 12 -14.28 -9.28 11.06
C VAL A 12 -13.85 -9.52 11.32
N TYR A 13 -13.59 -9.71 11.84
CA TYR A 13 -13.43 -9.82 12.46
C TYR A 13 -13.01 -10.21 12.96
N ALA A 14 -12.46 -10.40 12.70
CA ALA A 14 -12.14 -10.71 13.63
C ALA A 14 -12.59 -10.49 14.54
N ARG A 15 -12.90 -11.01 15.01
CA ARG A 15 -13.44 -10.58 15.98
C ARG A 15 -12.72 -10.10 17.08
N GLY A 16 -13.10 -9.40 17.77
CA GLY A 16 -12.37 -8.80 18.82
C GLY A 16 -11.32 -7.80 18.38
N VAL A 17 -11.16 -7.65 17.10
CA VAL A 17 -10.22 -6.69 16.56
C VAL A 17 -10.94 -5.37 16.37
N ALA A 18 -10.44 -4.34 17.04
CA ALA A 18 -10.98 -3.01 16.88
C ALA A 18 -10.35 -2.33 15.66
N GLY A 19 -11.21 -1.79 14.82
CA GLY A 19 -10.78 -1.01 13.67
C GLY A 19 -10.29 -1.82 12.47
N PRO A 20 -9.93 -1.14 11.40
CA PRO A 20 -9.47 -1.78 10.16
C PRO A 20 -8.13 -2.48 10.33
N ILE A 21 -7.92 -3.50 9.52
CA ILE A 21 -6.65 -4.21 9.46
C ILE A 21 -5.64 -3.35 8.71
N ILE A 22 -4.40 -3.34 9.18
CA ILE A 22 -3.30 -2.68 8.50
C ILE A 22 -2.84 -3.57 7.35
N GLN A 23 -2.75 -3.01 6.15
CA GLN A 23 -2.20 -3.72 5.00
C GLN A 23 -0.89 -3.07 4.59
N ILE A 24 0.14 -3.89 4.37
CA ILE A 24 1.43 -3.39 3.89
C ILE A 24 1.72 -4.04 2.54
N PHE A 25 1.74 -3.22 1.50
CA PHE A 25 2.11 -3.66 0.15
C PHE A 25 3.58 -3.35 -0.03
N GLY A 26 4.39 -4.38 -0.17
CA GLY A 26 5.82 -4.16 -0.22
C GLY A 26 6.57 -5.26 -0.93
N LYS A 27 7.89 -5.21 -0.79
CA LYS A 27 8.82 -6.17 -1.39
C LYS A 27 9.76 -6.67 -0.31
N LYS A 28 10.06 -7.97 -0.33
CA LYS A 28 10.95 -8.58 0.66
C LYS A 28 12.31 -7.89 0.73
N LYS A 29 12.81 -7.41 -0.39
CA LYS A 29 14.12 -6.77 -0.45
C LYS A 29 14.10 -5.30 -0.05
N CYS A 30 12.94 -4.72 0.15
CA CYS A 30 12.82 -3.31 0.52
C CYS A 30 13.04 -3.16 2.03
N ALA A 31 14.07 -2.43 2.41
CA ALA A 31 14.39 -2.21 3.82
C ALA A 31 13.26 -1.49 4.56
N ASP A 32 12.65 -0.51 3.91
CA ASP A 32 11.56 0.25 4.53
C ASP A 32 10.31 -0.59 4.71
N THR A 33 10.06 -1.57 3.81
CA THR A 33 8.97 -2.53 3.99
C THR A 33 9.19 -3.32 5.28
N ARG A 34 10.40 -3.81 5.48
CA ARG A 34 10.72 -4.59 6.70
C ARG A 34 10.63 -3.73 7.95
N LYS A 35 11.06 -2.47 7.86
CA LYS A 35 10.93 -1.54 8.99
C LYS A 35 9.48 -1.29 9.35
N ALA A 36 8.63 -1.13 8.35
CA ALA A 36 7.20 -0.91 8.57
C ALA A 36 6.57 -2.12 9.24
N GLU A 37 6.85 -3.31 8.74
CA GLU A 37 6.32 -4.54 9.33
C GLU A 37 6.73 -4.69 10.79
N ARG A 38 7.99 -4.39 11.08
CA ARG A 38 8.50 -4.46 12.46
C ARG A 38 7.82 -3.43 13.35
N TRP A 39 7.63 -2.23 12.85
CA TRP A 39 7.02 -1.15 13.62
C TRP A 39 5.64 -1.55 14.14
N PHE A 40 4.80 -2.10 13.26
CA PHE A 40 3.45 -2.52 13.65
C PHE A 40 3.48 -3.75 14.55
N LYS A 41 4.37 -4.69 14.27
CA LYS A 41 4.50 -5.91 15.05
C LYS A 41 4.90 -5.60 16.49
N GLU A 42 5.85 -4.68 16.67
CA GLU A 42 6.33 -4.30 18.00
C GLU A 42 5.23 -3.67 18.85
N ARG A 43 4.24 -3.10 18.21
CA ARG A 43 3.12 -2.46 18.90
C ARG A 43 1.90 -3.36 19.00
N GLY A 44 2.04 -4.62 18.62
CA GLY A 44 0.96 -5.59 18.73
C GLY A 44 -0.19 -5.39 17.75
N LEU A 45 0.03 -4.64 16.69
CA LEU A 45 -1.01 -4.38 15.70
C LEU A 45 -0.96 -5.45 14.61
N LYS A 46 -2.13 -5.92 14.19
CA LYS A 46 -2.23 -6.93 13.15
C LYS A 46 -1.98 -6.34 11.78
N VAL A 47 -1.21 -7.06 10.99
CA VAL A 47 -0.81 -6.61 9.66
C VAL A 47 -1.07 -7.73 8.65
N GLN A 48 -1.62 -7.35 7.51
CA GLN A 48 -1.68 -8.21 6.34
C GLN A 48 -0.60 -7.73 5.38
N SER A 49 0.43 -8.56 5.20
CA SER A 49 1.52 -8.22 4.28
C SER A 49 1.20 -8.76 2.90
N VAL A 50 1.34 -7.91 1.89
CA VAL A 50 1.12 -8.29 0.50
C VAL A 50 2.44 -8.11 -0.25
N GLU A 51 2.95 -9.20 -0.82
CA GLU A 51 4.18 -9.18 -1.59
C GLU A 51 3.86 -8.79 -3.03
N LEU A 52 4.37 -7.65 -3.48
CA LEU A 52 4.01 -7.11 -4.79
C LEU A 52 4.49 -7.97 -5.97
N SER A 53 5.47 -8.85 -5.75
CA SER A 53 5.88 -9.79 -6.79
C SER A 53 4.84 -10.89 -6.99
N GLU A 54 3.93 -11.06 -6.04
CA GLU A 54 2.90 -12.10 -6.09
C GLU A 54 1.51 -11.54 -6.35
N LYS A 55 1.21 -10.35 -5.84
CA LYS A 55 -0.11 -9.75 -5.97
C LYS A 55 0.01 -8.23 -5.93
N GLY A 56 -0.64 -7.57 -6.86
CA GLY A 56 -0.67 -6.11 -6.89
C GLY A 56 -1.92 -5.53 -6.26
N LEU A 57 -2.13 -4.25 -6.48
CA LEU A 57 -3.33 -3.56 -6.05
C LEU A 57 -4.39 -3.66 -7.14
N SER A 58 -5.64 -3.79 -6.74
CA SER A 58 -6.76 -3.66 -7.67
C SER A 58 -6.87 -2.20 -8.11
N PRO A 59 -7.57 -1.92 -9.24
CA PRO A 59 -7.76 -0.54 -9.65
C PRO A 59 -8.39 0.34 -8.58
N GLY A 60 -9.35 -0.20 -7.82
CA GLY A 60 -9.98 0.55 -6.73
C GLY A 60 -9.02 0.84 -5.60
N GLU A 61 -8.22 -0.15 -5.22
CA GLU A 61 -7.20 0.04 -4.18
C GLU A 61 -6.17 1.08 -4.61
N LEU A 62 -5.74 1.03 -5.86
CA LEU A 62 -4.77 1.99 -6.37
C LEU A 62 -5.32 3.41 -6.34
N LYS A 63 -6.57 3.60 -6.75
CA LYS A 63 -7.20 4.92 -6.72
C LYS A 63 -7.31 5.45 -5.30
N SER A 64 -7.71 4.58 -4.36
CA SER A 64 -7.84 4.95 -2.95
C SER A 64 -6.51 5.40 -2.36
N VAL A 65 -5.46 4.65 -2.64
CA VAL A 65 -4.11 4.99 -2.16
C VAL A 65 -3.62 6.27 -2.80
N ALA A 66 -3.78 6.40 -4.12
CA ALA A 66 -3.31 7.57 -4.86
C ALA A 66 -3.94 8.85 -4.31
N ALA A 67 -5.23 8.80 -3.97
CA ALA A 67 -5.92 9.97 -3.43
C ALA A 67 -5.31 10.47 -2.12
N LYS A 68 -4.66 9.58 -1.37
CA LYS A 68 -4.08 9.92 -0.07
C LYS A 68 -2.60 10.31 -0.13
N VAL A 69 -1.90 9.88 -1.18
CA VAL A 69 -0.44 10.10 -1.24
C VAL A 69 -0.02 11.11 -2.30
N GLY A 70 -0.96 11.74 -2.98
CA GLY A 70 -0.64 12.80 -3.94
C GLY A 70 -0.72 12.37 -5.40
N GLY A 71 -1.40 11.25 -5.70
CA GLY A 71 -1.64 10.82 -7.06
C GLY A 71 -0.75 9.67 -7.48
N VAL A 72 -1.05 9.11 -8.66
CA VAL A 72 -0.31 7.95 -9.16
C VAL A 72 1.14 8.28 -9.49
N GLU A 73 1.44 9.55 -9.78
CA GLU A 73 2.81 9.96 -10.07
C GLU A 73 3.71 9.89 -8.84
N ALA A 74 3.13 10.01 -7.64
CA ALA A 74 3.87 9.83 -6.41
C ALA A 74 4.17 8.35 -6.13
N LEU A 75 3.40 7.45 -6.73
CA LEU A 75 3.50 6.02 -6.47
C LEU A 75 4.49 5.29 -7.37
N ILE A 76 4.82 5.84 -8.54
CA ILE A 76 5.73 5.15 -9.45
C ILE A 76 7.18 5.42 -9.05
N ASP A 77 7.96 4.36 -8.96
CA ASP A 77 9.36 4.45 -8.55
C ASP A 77 10.25 4.67 -9.78
N ARG A 78 10.52 5.94 -10.09
CA ARG A 78 11.29 6.33 -11.27
C ARG A 78 12.77 5.97 -11.14
N ASP A 79 13.25 5.78 -9.92
CA ASP A 79 14.64 5.40 -9.67
C ASP A 79 14.81 3.88 -9.54
N GLY A 80 13.69 3.15 -9.59
CA GLY A 80 13.71 1.72 -9.39
C GLY A 80 14.26 0.97 -10.60
N LYS A 81 14.81 -0.20 -10.32
CA LYS A 81 15.37 -1.08 -11.34
C LYS A 81 14.33 -1.43 -12.41
N ARG A 82 13.11 -1.69 -11.98
CA ARG A 82 12.05 -2.08 -12.92
C ARG A 82 11.72 -0.98 -13.92
N TYR A 83 11.69 0.26 -13.44
CA TYR A 83 11.45 1.42 -14.30
C TYR A 83 12.53 1.54 -15.37
N VAL A 84 13.79 1.38 -14.95
CA VAL A 84 14.93 1.45 -15.86
C VAL A 84 14.88 0.31 -16.87
N GLU A 85 14.60 -0.91 -16.43
CA GLU A 85 14.56 -2.08 -17.31
C GLU A 85 13.49 -1.94 -18.39
N LYS A 86 12.37 -1.30 -18.08
CA LYS A 86 11.28 -1.11 -19.02
C LYS A 86 11.50 0.10 -19.96
N GLY A 87 12.57 0.84 -19.77
CA GLY A 87 12.88 2.01 -20.59
C GLY A 87 11.89 3.15 -20.42
N LEU A 88 11.21 3.21 -19.27
CA LEU A 88 10.16 4.21 -19.04
C LEU A 88 10.71 5.64 -18.98
N LYS A 89 11.98 5.80 -18.68
CA LYS A 89 12.63 7.09 -18.70
C LYS A 89 12.48 7.77 -20.07
N TYR A 90 12.51 6.98 -21.12
CA TYR A 90 12.45 7.51 -22.49
C TYR A 90 11.01 7.78 -22.93
N SER A 91 10.04 7.02 -22.45
CA SER A 91 8.64 7.22 -22.82
C SER A 91 7.96 8.26 -21.96
N ALA A 92 8.54 8.56 -20.78
CA ALA A 92 8.03 9.58 -19.84
C ALA A 92 6.51 9.52 -19.64
N PRO A 93 5.99 8.38 -19.15
CA PRO A 93 4.55 8.22 -18.99
C PRO A 93 3.95 9.23 -18.01
N THR A 94 2.69 9.58 -18.21
CA THR A 94 1.97 10.48 -17.32
C THR A 94 0.59 9.88 -16.98
N GLY A 95 -0.03 10.43 -15.96
CA GLY A 95 -1.42 10.18 -15.55
C GLY A 95 -2.00 8.81 -15.85
N PRO A 96 -2.95 8.72 -16.81
CA PRO A 96 -3.62 7.46 -17.10
C PRO A 96 -2.69 6.34 -17.53
N ARG A 97 -1.60 6.67 -18.21
CA ARG A 97 -0.61 5.66 -18.60
C ARG A 97 0.11 5.10 -17.37
N ILE A 98 0.45 5.96 -16.41
CA ILE A 98 1.08 5.51 -15.17
C ILE A 98 0.13 4.60 -14.41
N GLU A 99 -1.14 4.98 -14.31
CA GLU A 99 -2.12 4.14 -13.63
C GLU A 99 -2.17 2.74 -14.23
N ALA A 100 -2.25 2.67 -15.55
CA ALA A 100 -2.29 1.38 -16.26
C ALA A 100 -1.01 0.57 -15.99
N LEU A 101 0.14 1.23 -16.02
CA LEU A 101 1.42 0.56 -15.77
C LEU A 101 1.51 -0.01 -14.37
N LEU A 102 1.02 0.72 -13.36
CA LEU A 102 1.08 0.25 -11.98
C LEU A 102 0.16 -0.94 -11.73
N ILE A 103 -0.97 -0.99 -12.43
CA ILE A 103 -1.87 -2.15 -12.36
C ILE A 103 -1.23 -3.35 -13.04
N GLU A 104 -0.66 -3.15 -14.23
CA GLU A 104 -0.06 -4.20 -15.02
C GLU A 104 1.21 -4.75 -14.37
N ASP A 105 2.01 -3.87 -13.77
CA ASP A 105 3.31 -4.25 -13.21
C ASP A 105 3.50 -3.63 -11.81
N PRO A 106 3.01 -4.31 -10.77
CA PRO A 106 3.11 -3.79 -9.40
C PRO A 106 4.52 -3.55 -8.91
N LEU A 107 5.52 -4.15 -9.56
CA LEU A 107 6.91 -3.93 -9.16
C LEU A 107 7.40 -2.52 -9.49
N LEU A 108 6.60 -1.75 -10.23
CA LEU A 108 6.89 -0.34 -10.48
C LEU A 108 6.50 0.57 -9.32
N LEU A 109 5.75 0.04 -8.35
CA LEU A 109 5.29 0.84 -7.22
C LEU A 109 6.43 1.14 -6.24
N LYS A 110 6.42 2.33 -5.68
CA LYS A 110 7.25 2.64 -4.52
C LYS A 110 6.75 1.84 -3.32
N THR A 111 7.64 1.43 -2.45
CA THR A 111 7.30 0.61 -1.29
C THR A 111 7.90 1.18 -0.01
N PRO A 112 7.32 0.91 1.14
CA PRO A 112 6.02 0.22 1.31
C PRO A 112 4.85 1.16 1.11
N ILE A 113 3.71 0.59 0.70
CA ILE A 113 2.43 1.29 0.77
C ILE A 113 1.72 0.72 1.97
N VAL A 114 1.40 1.56 2.95
CA VAL A 114 0.72 1.12 4.17
C VAL A 114 -0.68 1.70 4.17
N ARG A 115 -1.67 0.83 4.31
CA ARG A 115 -3.07 1.19 4.15
C ARG A 115 -3.86 0.76 5.38
N ARG A 116 -4.74 1.65 5.85
CA ARG A 116 -5.67 1.35 6.93
C ARG A 116 -7.03 1.98 6.57
N GLY A 117 -7.98 1.13 6.18
CA GLY A 117 -9.26 1.64 5.71
C GLY A 117 -9.07 2.53 4.49
N THR A 118 -9.48 3.79 4.57
CA THR A 118 -9.29 4.74 3.48
C THR A 118 -7.99 5.54 3.61
N ASP A 119 -7.27 5.39 4.72
CA ASP A 119 -6.00 6.08 4.91
C ASP A 119 -4.85 5.28 4.30
N ALA A 120 -3.84 5.99 3.82
CA ALA A 120 -2.68 5.35 3.24
C ALA A 120 -1.45 6.23 3.38
N THR A 121 -0.29 5.59 3.49
CA THR A 121 0.99 6.28 3.49
C THR A 121 1.94 5.60 2.54
N LEU A 122 2.96 6.33 2.12
CA LEU A 122 4.00 5.83 1.24
C LEU A 122 5.34 5.95 1.96
N GLY A 123 6.08 4.86 2.00
CA GLY A 123 7.36 4.83 2.69
C GLY A 123 7.23 4.59 4.20
N TYR A 124 8.32 4.75 4.91
CA TYR A 124 8.35 4.56 6.36
C TYR A 124 7.85 5.85 7.03
N SER A 125 6.63 5.80 7.58
CA SER A 125 5.94 6.98 8.09
C SER A 125 5.39 6.78 9.51
N PRO A 126 6.25 6.50 10.49
CA PRO A 126 5.79 6.18 11.84
C PRO A 126 5.02 7.31 12.50
N GLU A 127 5.31 8.56 12.17
CA GLU A 127 4.60 9.71 12.76
C GLU A 127 3.13 9.72 12.37
N VAL A 128 2.79 9.26 11.16
CA VAL A 128 1.41 9.15 10.73
C VAL A 128 0.76 7.93 11.40
N TRP A 129 1.47 6.82 11.42
CA TRP A 129 0.94 5.57 11.97
C TRP A 129 0.66 5.66 13.48
N GLU A 130 1.36 6.54 14.18
CA GLU A 130 1.07 6.79 15.59
C GLU A 130 -0.37 7.26 15.78
N THR A 131 -0.91 7.99 14.82
CA THR A 131 -2.29 8.47 14.88
C THR A 131 -3.31 7.36 14.60
N TRP A 132 -2.85 6.23 14.12
CA TRP A 132 -3.72 5.10 13.78
C TRP A 132 -3.89 4.10 14.92
N LYS A 133 -3.15 4.24 15.99
CA LYS A 133 -3.23 3.29 17.11
C LYS A 133 -4.51 3.43 17.93
#